data_c8cea200b506c6f9818eca9b929246d5
#
_entry.id   c8cea200b506c6f9818eca9b929246d5
#
_cell.length_a   1.000
_cell.length_b   1.000
_cell.length_c   1.000
_cell.angle_alpha   90.00
_cell.angle_beta   90.00
_cell.angle_gamma   90.00
#
_symmetry.space_group_name_H-M   'P 1'
#
loop_
_entity.id
_entity.type
_entity.pdbx_description
1 polymer ?
#
loop_
_entity_poly.entity_id
_entity_poly.type
_entity_poly.pdbx_seq_one_letter_code
_entity_poly.pdbx_strand_id
1 'polypeptide(L)'
;ANKDKPLVWFNRQPSNSSTGELDMAALSFNEDTYYVGFDANQGAELQGTMVKDYIEANIDTIDRNGDGVIGYVLAIGDIGHNDSIARTRGVRKALGTGVEKDGSIDSEPIGTNTDGSASAVQDGSLEVNGKTYTVRELASQEMKNSAGATWDAATAGNAIGTWSSSFGDQIDVVVSNNDGMGMSMFNAWSKDND
;
A
#
# COMPACT_ATOMS: atom_id res chain seq x y z
N ALA A 1 -21.07 17.04 27.28
CA ALA A 1 -20.37 18.26 27.61
C ALA A 1 -19.85 18.88 26.32
N ASN A 2 -20.06 20.17 26.09
CA ASN A 2 -19.58 20.95 24.95
C ASN A 2 -20.17 20.60 23.56
N LYS A 3 -21.39 20.04 23.50
CA LYS A 3 -22.07 19.80 22.22
C LYS A 3 -22.43 21.08 21.44
N ASP A 4 -22.33 22.23 22.10
CA ASP A 4 -22.59 23.56 21.59
C ASP A 4 -21.33 24.31 21.12
N LYS A 5 -20.18 23.63 21.10
CA LYS A 5 -18.90 24.21 20.66
C LYS A 5 -18.52 23.68 19.29
N PRO A 6 -17.93 24.55 18.42
CA PRO A 6 -17.34 24.09 17.18
C PRO A 6 -16.28 23.02 17.42
N LEU A 7 -16.29 21.97 16.60
CA LEU A 7 -15.31 20.88 16.60
C LEU A 7 -14.62 20.83 15.26
N VAL A 8 -13.30 20.88 15.26
CA VAL A 8 -12.50 20.72 14.05
C VAL A 8 -11.59 19.51 14.18
N TRP A 9 -11.85 18.52 13.37
CA TRP A 9 -10.92 17.43 13.14
C TRP A 9 -9.87 17.90 12.13
N PHE A 10 -8.61 17.57 12.32
CA PHE A 10 -7.55 17.93 11.39
C PHE A 10 -6.54 16.82 11.22
N ASN A 11 -5.82 16.84 10.09
CA ASN A 11 -4.81 15.87 9.69
C ASN A 11 -5.41 14.48 9.42
N ARG A 12 -5.77 13.73 10.45
CA ARG A 12 -6.32 12.38 10.33
C ARG A 12 -7.85 12.43 10.37
N GLN A 13 -8.48 11.92 9.33
CA GLN A 13 -9.94 11.84 9.29
C GLN A 13 -10.47 10.87 10.36
N PRO A 14 -11.59 11.18 11.03
CA PRO A 14 -12.29 10.21 11.87
C PRO A 14 -12.70 9.00 11.05
N SER A 15 -12.28 7.82 11.44
CA SER A 15 -12.54 6.59 10.71
C SER A 15 -12.95 5.47 11.65
N ASN A 16 -13.74 4.55 11.14
CA ASN A 16 -14.01 3.30 11.79
C ASN A 16 -12.72 2.47 11.88
N SER A 17 -12.34 2.04 13.06
CA SER A 17 -11.09 1.32 13.30
C SER A 17 -11.02 -0.06 12.63
N SER A 18 -12.17 -0.64 12.30
CA SER A 18 -12.25 -1.96 11.69
C SER A 18 -12.28 -1.89 10.15
N THR A 19 -12.97 -0.89 9.58
CA THR A 19 -13.15 -0.79 8.13
C THR A 19 -12.27 0.26 7.46
N GLY A 20 -11.73 1.22 8.22
CA GLY A 20 -11.00 2.38 7.70
C GLY A 20 -11.91 3.44 7.03
N GLU A 21 -13.22 3.21 6.99
CA GLU A 21 -14.18 4.14 6.41
C GLU A 21 -14.45 5.35 7.31
N LEU A 22 -14.96 6.44 6.71
CA LEU A 22 -15.34 7.64 7.43
C LEU A 22 -16.31 7.34 8.58
N ASP A 23 -15.99 7.82 9.78
CA ASP A 23 -16.92 7.84 10.92
C ASP A 23 -17.87 9.03 10.80
N MET A 24 -19.00 8.81 10.12
CA MET A 24 -20.02 9.83 9.95
C MET A 24 -20.63 10.30 11.27
N ALA A 25 -20.64 9.48 12.31
CA ALA A 25 -21.14 9.87 13.63
C ALA A 25 -20.19 10.90 14.29
N ALA A 26 -18.88 10.71 14.15
CA ALA A 26 -17.89 11.68 14.60
C ALA A 26 -17.95 13.00 13.81
N LEU A 27 -18.20 12.94 12.51
CA LEU A 27 -18.33 14.11 11.64
C LEU A 27 -19.66 14.85 11.79
N SER A 28 -20.68 14.19 12.32
CA SER A 28 -22.01 14.75 12.59
C SER A 28 -22.23 15.03 14.08
N PHE A 29 -21.17 15.22 14.86
CA PHE A 29 -21.27 15.42 16.30
C PHE A 29 -22.15 16.62 16.69
N ASN A 30 -22.04 17.73 15.93
CA ASN A 30 -22.93 18.89 15.97
C ASN A 30 -22.90 19.62 14.61
N GLU A 31 -23.70 20.70 14.49
CA GLU A 31 -23.82 21.53 13.26
C GLU A 31 -22.49 22.22 12.88
N ASP A 32 -21.63 22.47 13.87
CA ASP A 32 -20.33 23.14 13.70
C ASP A 32 -19.17 22.13 13.77
N THR A 33 -19.35 20.94 13.25
CA THR A 33 -18.29 19.93 13.13
C THR A 33 -17.69 19.96 11.73
N TYR A 34 -16.37 20.11 11.67
CA TYR A 34 -15.61 20.22 10.42
C TYR A 34 -14.46 19.22 10.39
N TYR A 35 -14.08 18.79 9.19
CA TYR A 35 -12.83 18.08 8.95
C TYR A 35 -12.00 18.87 7.93
N VAL A 36 -10.72 19.09 8.28
CA VAL A 36 -9.73 19.71 7.41
C VAL A 36 -8.54 18.79 7.27
N GLY A 37 -8.41 18.17 6.13
CA GLY A 37 -7.34 17.20 5.89
C GLY A 37 -7.40 16.57 4.52
N PHE A 38 -6.67 15.49 4.38
CA PHE A 38 -6.53 14.71 3.17
C PHE A 38 -7.63 13.65 3.06
N ASP A 39 -8.15 13.44 1.87
CA ASP A 39 -9.02 12.29 1.59
C ASP A 39 -8.16 11.07 1.28
N ALA A 40 -8.09 10.15 2.24
CA ALA A 40 -7.27 8.95 2.15
C ALA A 40 -7.68 8.05 0.98
N ASN A 41 -8.98 7.97 0.67
CA ASN A 41 -9.49 7.13 -0.41
C ASN A 41 -9.14 7.72 -1.78
N GLN A 42 -9.30 9.03 -1.96
CA GLN A 42 -8.88 9.71 -3.19
C GLN A 42 -7.38 9.54 -3.45
N GLY A 43 -6.55 9.73 -2.42
CA GLY A 43 -5.11 9.53 -2.53
C GLY A 43 -4.73 8.09 -2.82
N ALA A 44 -5.48 7.14 -2.28
CA ALA A 44 -5.28 5.72 -2.54
C ALA A 44 -5.60 5.34 -4.00
N GLU A 45 -6.70 5.83 -4.54
CA GLU A 45 -7.08 5.62 -5.94
C GLU A 45 -6.05 6.23 -6.89
N LEU A 46 -5.59 7.44 -6.60
CA LEU A 46 -4.53 8.10 -7.38
C LEU A 46 -3.22 7.30 -7.33
N GLN A 47 -2.78 6.85 -6.15
CA GLN A 47 -1.57 6.03 -6.03
C GLN A 47 -1.70 4.72 -6.81
N GLY A 48 -2.81 4.01 -6.67
CA GLY A 48 -3.06 2.77 -7.40
C GLY A 48 -3.02 2.98 -8.92
N THR A 49 -3.71 4.02 -9.40
CA THR A 49 -3.71 4.39 -10.82
C THR A 49 -2.31 4.73 -11.30
N MET A 50 -1.56 5.55 -10.59
CA MET A 50 -0.19 5.93 -10.96
C MET A 50 0.75 4.72 -11.07
N VAL A 51 0.66 3.78 -10.13
CA VAL A 51 1.47 2.54 -10.16
C VAL A 51 1.10 1.72 -11.39
N LYS A 52 -0.19 1.51 -11.64
CA LYS A 52 -0.67 0.76 -12.80
C LYS A 52 -0.25 1.42 -14.12
N ASP A 53 -0.49 2.71 -14.29
CA ASP A 53 -0.14 3.47 -15.49
C ASP A 53 1.37 3.43 -15.77
N TYR A 54 2.18 3.51 -14.70
CA TYR A 54 3.63 3.40 -14.83
C TYR A 54 4.07 2.00 -15.32
N ILE A 55 3.48 0.93 -14.79
CA ILE A 55 3.74 -0.44 -15.24
C ILE A 55 3.35 -0.58 -16.72
N GLU A 56 2.15 -0.16 -17.09
CA GLU A 56 1.65 -0.27 -18.47
C GLU A 56 2.51 0.53 -19.48
N ALA A 57 2.94 1.73 -19.08
CA ALA A 57 3.78 2.60 -19.94
C ALA A 57 5.20 2.09 -20.12
N ASN A 58 5.71 1.28 -19.19
CA ASN A 58 7.11 0.81 -19.20
C ASN A 58 7.21 -0.72 -19.25
N ILE A 59 6.18 -1.40 -19.72
CA ILE A 59 6.06 -2.86 -19.66
C ILE A 59 7.26 -3.60 -20.27
N ASP A 60 7.85 -3.07 -21.33
CA ASP A 60 8.98 -3.68 -22.04
C ASP A 60 10.29 -3.68 -21.21
N THR A 61 10.34 -2.91 -20.12
CA THR A 61 11.54 -2.78 -19.27
C THR A 61 11.27 -3.16 -17.82
N ILE A 62 10.01 -3.22 -17.40
CA ILE A 62 9.62 -3.56 -16.03
C ILE A 62 9.69 -5.06 -15.77
N ASP A 63 9.22 -5.90 -16.71
CA ASP A 63 9.36 -7.36 -16.63
C ASP A 63 10.85 -7.72 -16.82
N ARG A 64 11.62 -7.62 -15.73
CA ARG A 64 13.09 -7.65 -15.73
C ARG A 64 13.65 -9.00 -16.11
N ASN A 65 13.01 -10.06 -15.71
CA ASN A 65 13.42 -11.45 -16.00
C ASN A 65 12.71 -12.03 -17.23
N GLY A 66 11.70 -11.33 -17.79
CA GLY A 66 10.99 -11.70 -19.00
C GLY A 66 10.02 -12.87 -18.83
N ASP A 67 9.59 -13.17 -17.61
CA ASP A 67 8.74 -14.33 -17.33
C ASP A 67 7.23 -14.07 -17.50
N GLY A 68 6.85 -12.82 -17.77
CA GLY A 68 5.46 -12.39 -17.94
C GLY A 68 4.72 -12.18 -16.63
N VAL A 69 5.45 -12.16 -15.51
CA VAL A 69 4.92 -11.86 -14.17
C VAL A 69 5.52 -10.54 -13.70
N ILE A 70 4.68 -9.58 -13.36
CA ILE A 70 5.11 -8.32 -12.74
C ILE A 70 5.05 -8.49 -11.23
N GLY A 71 6.19 -8.78 -10.64
CA GLY A 71 6.33 -8.96 -9.20
C GLY A 71 6.52 -7.63 -8.48
N TYR A 72 5.71 -7.36 -7.44
CA TYR A 72 5.91 -6.17 -6.63
C TYR A 72 6.01 -6.48 -5.14
N VAL A 73 6.67 -5.58 -4.42
CA VAL A 73 6.73 -5.58 -2.95
C VAL A 73 6.12 -4.30 -2.40
N LEU A 74 5.48 -4.38 -1.22
CA LEU A 74 4.71 -3.27 -0.67
C LEU A 74 5.11 -2.97 0.78
N ALA A 75 5.64 -1.75 1.02
CA ALA A 75 5.90 -1.21 2.35
C ALA A 75 4.64 -0.57 2.91
N ILE A 76 4.04 -1.20 3.92
CA ILE A 76 2.83 -0.74 4.61
C ILE A 76 3.25 0.11 5.81
N GLY A 77 2.66 1.30 5.97
CA GLY A 77 3.04 2.24 7.01
C GLY A 77 2.62 1.79 8.41
N ASP A 78 1.32 1.63 8.61
CA ASP A 78 0.69 1.25 9.89
C ASP A 78 -0.65 0.57 9.60
N ILE A 79 -0.78 -0.68 9.99
CA ILE A 79 -1.99 -1.49 9.72
C ILE A 79 -3.27 -0.95 10.41
N GLY A 80 -3.10 -0.12 11.44
CA GLY A 80 -4.21 0.55 12.14
C GLY A 80 -4.50 1.98 11.68
N HIS A 81 -3.76 2.50 10.66
CA HIS A 81 -3.91 3.86 10.18
C HIS A 81 -4.75 3.89 8.90
N ASN A 82 -5.83 4.70 8.89
CA ASN A 82 -6.73 4.79 7.73
C ASN A 82 -6.05 5.11 6.40
N ASP A 83 -5.04 6.00 6.37
CA ASP A 83 -4.30 6.31 5.14
C ASP A 83 -3.50 5.10 4.64
N SER A 84 -2.89 4.34 5.55
CA SER A 84 -2.14 3.14 5.20
C SER A 84 -3.06 2.04 4.66
N ILE A 85 -4.19 1.82 5.34
CA ILE A 85 -5.24 0.89 4.91
C ILE A 85 -5.73 1.28 3.51
N ALA A 86 -6.10 2.55 3.31
CA ALA A 86 -6.62 3.04 2.04
C ALA A 86 -5.58 2.88 0.92
N ARG A 87 -4.33 3.30 1.12
CA ARG A 87 -3.25 3.21 0.11
C ARG A 87 -2.92 1.77 -0.27
N THR A 88 -2.85 0.86 0.71
CA THR A 88 -2.67 -0.58 0.46
C THR A 88 -3.81 -1.14 -0.40
N ARG A 89 -5.05 -0.83 -0.03
CA ARG A 89 -6.25 -1.22 -0.79
C ARG A 89 -6.26 -0.63 -2.20
N GLY A 90 -5.91 0.64 -2.36
CA GLY A 90 -5.87 1.32 -3.65
C GLY A 90 -4.90 0.67 -4.64
N VAL A 91 -3.71 0.33 -4.19
CA VAL A 91 -2.71 -0.39 -5.00
C VAL A 91 -3.23 -1.79 -5.37
N ARG A 92 -3.67 -2.57 -4.40
CA ARG A 92 -4.19 -3.93 -4.63
C ARG A 92 -5.41 -3.94 -5.55
N LYS A 93 -6.30 -2.95 -5.42
CA LYS A 93 -7.45 -2.76 -6.30
C LYS A 93 -7.04 -2.48 -7.74
N ALA A 94 -6.13 -1.52 -7.94
CA ALA A 94 -5.68 -1.10 -9.26
C ALA A 94 -4.92 -2.20 -10.00
N LEU A 95 -4.17 -3.02 -9.28
CA LEU A 95 -3.38 -4.13 -9.81
C LEU A 95 -4.16 -5.45 -9.87
N GLY A 96 -5.39 -5.51 -9.35
CA GLY A 96 -6.20 -6.71 -9.32
C GLY A 96 -5.73 -7.78 -8.33
N THR A 97 -4.81 -7.42 -7.44
CA THR A 97 -4.22 -8.36 -6.47
C THR A 97 -4.96 -8.44 -5.14
N GLY A 98 -5.95 -7.56 -4.91
CA GLY A 98 -6.72 -7.54 -3.67
C GLY A 98 -7.74 -8.67 -3.58
N VAL A 99 -7.88 -9.25 -2.41
CA VAL A 99 -8.95 -10.18 -2.05
C VAL A 99 -9.95 -9.44 -1.18
N GLU A 100 -11.22 -9.63 -1.43
CA GLU A 100 -12.29 -9.04 -0.61
C GLU A 100 -12.44 -9.78 0.71
N LYS A 101 -12.52 -9.01 1.79
CA LYS A 101 -12.76 -9.47 3.14
C LYS A 101 -13.67 -8.47 3.84
N ASP A 102 -14.79 -8.95 4.37
CA ASP A 102 -15.77 -8.13 5.10
C ASP A 102 -16.24 -6.87 4.32
N GLY A 103 -16.44 -7.00 3.01
CA GLY A 103 -16.91 -5.94 2.11
C GLY A 103 -15.86 -4.93 1.68
N SER A 104 -14.59 -5.18 1.95
CA SER A 104 -13.46 -4.35 1.52
C SER A 104 -12.27 -5.21 1.08
N ILE A 105 -11.39 -4.65 0.26
CA ILE A 105 -10.12 -5.31 -0.07
C ILE A 105 -9.27 -5.45 1.20
N ASP A 106 -8.73 -6.63 1.43
CA ASP A 106 -7.85 -6.90 2.58
C ASP A 106 -6.59 -6.01 2.52
N SER A 107 -6.24 -5.37 3.62
CA SER A 107 -5.08 -4.50 3.77
C SER A 107 -3.99 -5.07 4.68
N GLU A 108 -4.17 -6.30 5.16
CA GLU A 108 -3.18 -6.97 6.00
C GLU A 108 -1.90 -7.28 5.23
N PRO A 109 -0.73 -7.24 5.87
CA PRO A 109 0.53 -7.64 5.24
C PRO A 109 0.60 -9.15 5.03
N ILE A 110 1.21 -9.59 3.94
CA ILE A 110 1.42 -11.02 3.64
C ILE A 110 2.78 -11.56 4.16
N GLY A 111 3.61 -10.70 4.72
CA GLY A 111 4.99 -11.08 5.10
C GLY A 111 5.87 -11.31 3.87
N THR A 112 6.78 -12.26 3.96
CA THR A 112 7.66 -12.68 2.85
C THR A 112 7.21 -14.00 2.22
N ASN A 113 6.04 -14.49 2.60
CA ASN A 113 5.56 -15.79 2.18
C ASN A 113 4.50 -15.66 1.09
N THR A 114 4.82 -16.09 -0.10
CA THR A 114 3.95 -16.06 -1.28
C THR A 114 3.48 -17.46 -1.71
N ASP A 115 3.49 -18.44 -0.82
CA ASP A 115 3.11 -19.81 -1.12
C ASP A 115 1.59 -20.04 -1.25
N GLY A 116 0.81 -18.96 -1.33
CA GLY A 116 -0.64 -18.99 -1.43
C GLY A 116 -1.36 -19.19 -0.09
N SER A 117 -0.63 -19.24 1.02
CA SER A 117 -1.21 -19.28 2.36
C SER A 117 -1.71 -17.93 2.83
N ALA A 118 -1.33 -16.84 2.15
CA ALA A 118 -1.76 -15.50 2.45
C ALA A 118 -3.14 -15.22 1.84
N SER A 119 -4.15 -15.15 2.70
CA SER A 119 -5.53 -14.85 2.29
C SER A 119 -5.77 -13.39 1.86
N ALA A 120 -4.77 -12.51 2.03
CA ALA A 120 -4.88 -11.07 1.78
C ALA A 120 -4.77 -10.70 0.30
N VAL A 121 -4.14 -11.53 -0.53
CA VAL A 121 -3.86 -11.25 -1.94
C VAL A 121 -4.09 -12.46 -2.85
N GLN A 122 -4.21 -12.16 -4.14
CA GLN A 122 -4.29 -13.12 -5.25
C GLN A 122 -3.43 -12.60 -6.40
N ASP A 123 -3.22 -13.41 -7.42
CA ASP A 123 -2.62 -12.91 -8.67
C ASP A 123 -3.63 -12.01 -9.41
N GLY A 124 -3.15 -10.85 -9.82
CA GLY A 124 -3.87 -9.94 -10.71
C GLY A 124 -3.48 -10.15 -12.17
N SER A 125 -4.07 -9.35 -13.06
CA SER A 125 -3.81 -9.42 -14.51
C SER A 125 -3.82 -8.04 -15.13
N LEU A 126 -2.87 -7.77 -16.04
CA LEU A 126 -2.83 -6.57 -16.86
C LEU A 126 -2.74 -6.95 -18.34
N GLU A 127 -3.55 -6.29 -19.17
CA GLU A 127 -3.52 -6.42 -20.63
C GLU A 127 -2.76 -5.23 -21.22
N VAL A 128 -1.57 -5.44 -21.77
CA VAL A 128 -0.77 -4.38 -22.39
C VAL A 128 -0.30 -4.83 -23.76
N ASN A 129 -0.54 -4.02 -24.78
CA ASN A 129 -0.15 -4.28 -26.18
C ASN A 129 -0.62 -5.65 -26.71
N GLY A 130 -1.78 -6.14 -26.24
CA GLY A 130 -2.35 -7.42 -26.65
C GLY A 130 -1.71 -8.64 -25.98
N LYS A 131 -0.85 -8.45 -24.98
CA LYS A 131 -0.27 -9.50 -24.14
C LYS A 131 -0.82 -9.38 -22.73
N THR A 132 -1.15 -10.50 -22.11
CA THR A 132 -1.56 -10.60 -20.71
C THR A 132 -0.34 -10.82 -19.82
N TYR A 133 -0.21 -10.02 -18.78
CA TYR A 133 0.80 -10.16 -17.72
C TYR A 133 0.11 -10.52 -16.41
N THR A 134 0.69 -11.45 -15.67
CA THR A 134 0.29 -11.70 -14.28
C THR A 134 0.90 -10.62 -13.40
N VAL A 135 0.15 -10.11 -12.43
CA VAL A 135 0.68 -9.20 -11.40
C VAL A 135 0.65 -9.91 -10.06
N ARG A 136 1.75 -9.89 -9.35
CA ARG A 136 1.89 -10.63 -8.09
C ARG A 136 2.49 -9.78 -6.97
N GLU A 137 1.82 -9.72 -5.81
CA GLU A 137 2.43 -9.20 -4.59
C GLU A 137 3.33 -10.27 -3.98
N LEU A 138 4.64 -10.07 -4.09
CA LEU A 138 5.66 -11.02 -3.62
C LEU A 138 5.82 -10.95 -2.10
N ALA A 139 5.79 -9.73 -1.56
CA ALA A 139 5.88 -9.49 -0.13
C ALA A 139 5.24 -8.16 0.26
N SER A 140 4.72 -8.10 1.46
CA SER A 140 4.36 -6.85 2.13
C SER A 140 4.54 -6.96 3.63
N GLN A 141 4.86 -5.84 4.26
CA GLN A 141 5.13 -5.79 5.70
C GLN A 141 4.76 -4.43 6.27
N GLU A 142 4.27 -4.41 7.52
CA GLU A 142 4.15 -3.19 8.30
C GLU A 142 5.55 -2.68 8.65
N MET A 143 5.84 -1.42 8.31
CA MET A 143 7.12 -0.79 8.60
C MET A 143 7.14 -0.26 10.05
N LYS A 144 7.25 -1.21 10.98
CA LYS A 144 7.25 -0.99 12.42
C LYS A 144 8.58 -1.44 13.02
N ASN A 145 9.24 -0.56 13.75
CA ASN A 145 10.49 -0.87 14.40
C ASN A 145 10.31 -1.60 15.74
N SER A 146 11.41 -2.04 16.33
CA SER A 146 11.40 -2.79 17.60
C SER A 146 10.90 -1.98 18.80
N ALA A 147 10.86 -0.65 18.70
CA ALA A 147 10.29 0.22 19.71
C ALA A 147 8.77 0.45 19.51
N GLY A 148 8.19 -0.13 18.46
CA GLY A 148 6.77 -0.05 18.14
C GLY A 148 6.37 1.18 17.32
N ALA A 149 7.32 2.02 16.88
CA ALA A 149 7.03 3.13 15.98
C ALA A 149 6.80 2.61 14.57
N THR A 150 5.72 3.08 13.94
CA THR A 150 5.29 2.74 12.58
C THR A 150 5.78 3.78 11.56
N TRP A 151 5.59 3.52 10.26
CA TRP A 151 6.10 4.36 9.17
C TRP A 151 7.63 4.50 9.19
N ASP A 152 8.33 3.51 9.72
CA ASP A 152 9.75 3.55 9.98
C ASP A 152 10.56 3.32 8.69
N ALA A 153 11.29 4.36 8.27
CA ALA A 153 12.08 4.32 7.05
C ALA A 153 13.28 3.35 7.13
N ALA A 154 13.88 3.18 8.31
CA ALA A 154 14.98 2.25 8.48
C ALA A 154 14.51 0.79 8.36
N THR A 155 13.35 0.48 8.91
CA THR A 155 12.70 -0.83 8.74
C THR A 155 12.41 -1.11 7.27
N ALA A 156 11.93 -0.12 6.51
CA ALA A 156 11.69 -0.26 5.08
C ALA A 156 12.97 -0.53 4.29
N GLY A 157 14.05 0.18 4.58
CA GLY A 157 15.38 -0.06 3.98
C GLY A 157 15.93 -1.46 4.29
N ASN A 158 15.69 -1.98 5.48
CA ASN A 158 16.08 -3.36 5.83
C ASN A 158 15.16 -4.39 5.13
N ALA A 159 13.87 -4.11 5.01
CA ALA A 159 12.91 -5.00 4.36
C ALA A 159 13.27 -5.24 2.90
N ILE A 160 13.65 -4.19 2.14
CA ILE A 160 14.01 -4.37 0.73
C ILE A 160 15.26 -5.25 0.57
N GLY A 161 16.24 -5.17 1.45
CA GLY A 161 17.40 -6.08 1.45
C GLY A 161 17.00 -7.53 1.68
N THR A 162 16.07 -7.79 2.60
CA THR A 162 15.51 -9.13 2.85
C THR A 162 14.74 -9.64 1.63
N TRP A 163 13.90 -8.81 1.05
CA TRP A 163 13.09 -9.15 -0.12
C TRP A 163 13.95 -9.39 -1.36
N SER A 164 14.97 -8.56 -1.59
CA SER A 164 15.95 -8.78 -2.67
C SER A 164 16.64 -10.13 -2.56
N SER A 165 17.01 -10.51 -1.34
CA SER A 165 17.64 -11.81 -1.07
C SER A 165 16.69 -12.99 -1.30
N SER A 166 15.37 -12.79 -1.09
CA SER A 166 14.36 -13.83 -1.21
C SER A 166 13.83 -14.00 -2.63
N PHE A 167 13.65 -12.90 -3.36
CA PHE A 167 12.96 -12.87 -4.65
C PHE A 167 13.86 -12.47 -5.83
N GLY A 168 14.99 -11.78 -5.57
CA GLY A 168 15.96 -11.42 -6.60
C GLY A 168 15.37 -10.64 -7.76
N ASP A 169 15.51 -11.18 -8.96
CA ASP A 169 15.05 -10.59 -10.23
C ASP A 169 13.54 -10.70 -10.45
N GLN A 170 12.80 -11.36 -9.56
CA GLN A 170 11.33 -11.37 -9.59
C GLN A 170 10.71 -10.04 -9.10
N ILE A 171 11.49 -9.17 -8.41
CA ILE A 171 10.99 -7.88 -7.97
C ILE A 171 11.14 -6.88 -9.12
N ASP A 172 10.04 -6.49 -9.71
CA ASP A 172 9.97 -5.51 -10.80
C ASP A 172 9.58 -4.12 -10.29
N VAL A 173 8.74 -4.07 -9.25
CA VAL A 173 8.19 -2.82 -8.71
C VAL A 173 8.27 -2.79 -7.19
N VAL A 174 8.67 -1.64 -6.66
CA VAL A 174 8.63 -1.36 -5.22
C VAL A 174 7.58 -0.29 -4.94
N VAL A 175 6.62 -0.63 -4.09
CA VAL A 175 5.54 0.28 -3.69
C VAL A 175 5.66 0.61 -2.21
N SER A 176 5.40 1.86 -1.85
CA SER A 176 5.44 2.33 -0.47
C SER A 176 4.25 3.22 -0.14
N ASN A 177 3.73 3.10 1.08
CA ASN A 177 2.64 3.95 1.54
C ASN A 177 3.06 5.42 1.75
N ASN A 178 4.35 5.73 1.90
CA ASN A 178 4.86 7.10 1.95
C ASN A 178 6.24 7.25 1.30
N ASP A 179 6.63 8.49 1.06
CA ASP A 179 7.89 8.89 0.43
C ASP A 179 9.12 8.56 1.28
N GLY A 180 9.07 8.75 2.59
CA GLY A 180 10.20 8.48 3.50
C GLY A 180 10.63 7.01 3.48
N MET A 181 9.68 6.09 3.54
CA MET A 181 9.95 4.66 3.41
C MET A 181 10.41 4.30 2.00
N GLY A 182 9.75 4.84 0.96
CA GLY A 182 10.09 4.62 -0.44
C GLY A 182 11.52 5.07 -0.76
N MET A 183 11.93 6.25 -0.31
CA MET A 183 13.30 6.76 -0.48
C MET A 183 14.33 5.91 0.26
N SER A 184 14.00 5.41 1.44
CA SER A 184 14.90 4.51 2.18
C SER A 184 15.11 3.19 1.44
N MET A 185 14.04 2.61 0.88
CA MET A 185 14.11 1.40 0.07
C MET A 185 14.92 1.63 -1.21
N PHE A 186 14.69 2.74 -1.91
CA PHE A 186 15.45 3.11 -3.11
C PHE A 186 16.95 3.23 -2.81
N ASN A 187 17.30 3.94 -1.74
CA ASN A 187 18.70 4.13 -1.35
C ASN A 187 19.39 2.82 -0.91
N ALA A 188 18.65 1.88 -0.31
CA ALA A 188 19.18 0.57 0.04
C ALA A 188 19.37 -0.30 -1.20
N TRP A 189 18.35 -0.35 -2.08
CA TRP A 189 18.39 -1.12 -3.31
C TRP A 189 19.50 -0.69 -4.27
N SER A 190 19.68 0.62 -4.48
CA SER A 190 20.69 1.14 -5.42
C SER A 190 22.13 0.88 -4.97
N LYS A 191 22.38 0.70 -3.67
CA LYS A 191 23.71 0.37 -3.15
C LYS A 191 24.12 -1.08 -3.39
N ASP A 192 23.13 -1.97 -3.48
CA ASP A 192 23.38 -3.40 -3.64
C ASP A 192 23.44 -3.82 -5.12
N ASN A 193 23.11 -2.91 -6.04
CA ASN A 193 23.04 -3.18 -7.49
C ASN A 193 23.98 -2.33 -8.34
N ASP A 194 24.90 -1.56 -7.72
CA ASP A 194 26.04 -0.88 -8.34
C ASP A 194 27.32 -1.75 -8.19
#